data_0d652ece6309017251860fed97c81465
#
_entry.id   0d652ece6309017251860fed97c81465
#
_cell.length_a   1.000
_cell.length_b   1.000
_cell.length_c   1.000
_cell.angle_alpha   90.00
_cell.angle_beta   90.00
_cell.angle_gamma   90.00
#
_symmetry.space_group_name_H-M   'P 1'
#
loop_
_entity.id
_entity.type
_entity.pdbx_description
1 polymer ?
#
loop_
_entity_poly.entity_id
_entity_poly.type
_entity_poly.pdbx_seq_one_letter_code
_entity_poly.pdbx_strand_id
1 'polypeptide(L)'
;MNRLIPTLALLMLSAASLTTTAKVTEADMLGNAAQPSAAQRTIVIDNKTKWITVEHDEVIRFLSNGQEFAWTFKGMSSSFDLNKVAPAGALDRALKVYVWPNARDLADKG
;
A
#
# COMPACT_ATOMS: atom_id res chain seq x y z
N MET A 1 -36.21 37.66 15.52
CA MET A 1 -35.63 37.41 15.33
C MET A 1 -34.72 36.88 15.28
N ASN A 2 -34.49 36.73 15.09
CA ASN A 2 -33.67 36.35 14.99
C ASN A 2 -32.76 36.09 14.63
N ARG A 3 -32.41 35.94 14.59
CA ARG A 3 -31.62 35.74 14.31
C ARG A 3 -30.58 35.47 14.23
N LEU A 4 -30.19 35.12 14.17
CA LEU A 4 -29.25 34.89 14.07
C LEU A 4 -28.26 34.46 13.96
N ILE A 5 -27.79 34.37 14.03
CA ILE A 5 -26.97 34.16 14.01
C ILE A 5 -26.17 33.34 13.85
N PRO A 6 -25.87 32.95 13.80
CA PRO A 6 -25.10 32.07 13.72
C PRO A 6 -24.21 32.01 12.99
N THR A 7 -23.81 32.10 12.77
CA THR A 7 -22.96 32.04 12.04
C THR A 7 -21.80 31.82 12.27
N LEU A 8 -21.43 31.89 12.61
CA LEU A 8 -20.32 31.78 12.83
C LEU A 8 -19.64 30.77 12.79
N ALA A 9 -19.54 30.47 13.01
CA ALA A 9 -19.02 29.50 13.16
C ALA A 9 -18.21 29.04 12.23
N LEU A 10 -18.09 28.88 11.82
CA LEU A 10 -17.43 28.39 10.93
C LEU A 10 -16.23 28.57 10.74
N LEU A 11 -15.84 29.09 10.80
CA LEU A 11 -14.71 29.35 10.53
C LEU A 11 -13.78 28.65 10.98
N MET A 12 -13.58 28.45 11.63
CA MET A 12 -12.68 27.97 12.15
C MET A 12 -12.03 27.01 11.57
N LEU A 13 -12.15 26.48 11.42
CA LEU A 13 -11.62 25.52 10.95
C LEU A 13 -10.58 25.57 10.23
N SER A 14 -10.44 25.90 9.77
CA SER A 14 -9.57 26.01 8.90
C SER A 14 -8.29 25.91 9.34
N ALA A 15 -7.97 26.36 10.02
CA ALA A 15 -6.73 26.38 10.40
C ALA A 15 -6.05 25.25 10.34
N ALA A 16 -6.22 24.61 10.90
CA ALA A 16 -5.57 23.53 11.03
C ALA A 16 -4.76 23.10 10.06
N SER A 17 -5.01 22.82 9.40
CA SER A 17 -4.40 22.19 8.49
C SER A 17 -3.14 22.47 8.12
N LEU A 18 -2.66 23.21 8.24
CA LEU A 18 -1.52 23.44 7.78
C LEU A 18 -0.38 22.78 8.06
N THR A 19 -0.16 22.23 8.86
CA THR A 19 0.98 21.63 9.15
C THR A 19 1.35 20.65 8.29
N THR A 20 2.05 20.70 7.52
CA THR A 20 2.35 19.73 6.74
C THR A 20 3.68 19.34 6.90
N THR A 21 4.09 18.58 7.64
CA THR A 21 5.41 18.15 7.77
C THR A 21 5.62 17.06 6.84
N ALA A 22 6.70 16.99 6.26
CA ALA A 22 7.01 15.93 5.36
C ALA A 22 7.44 14.73 6.10
N LYS A 23 6.62 13.84 6.45
CA LYS A 23 6.99 12.65 7.10
C LYS A 23 6.98 11.51 6.16
N VAL A 24 7.78 10.53 6.38
CA VAL A 24 7.74 9.27 5.64
C VAL A 24 6.46 8.56 6.02
N THR A 25 5.66 8.17 5.05
CA THR A 25 4.40 7.52 5.31
C THR A 25 4.53 6.02 5.06
N GLU A 26 3.53 5.27 5.42
CA GLU A 26 3.51 3.86 5.11
C GLU A 26 3.50 3.63 3.61
N ALA A 27 2.86 4.47 2.84
CA ALA A 27 2.87 4.33 1.39
C ALA A 27 4.29 4.51 0.86
N ASP A 28 5.07 5.41 1.45
CA ASP A 28 6.45 5.60 1.04
C ASP A 28 7.28 4.35 1.31
N MET A 29 6.96 3.62 2.35
CA MET A 29 7.72 2.44 2.73
C MET A 29 7.23 1.18 2.03
N LEU A 30 5.94 1.03 1.87
CA LEU A 30 5.37 -0.24 1.43
C LEU A 30 4.79 -0.22 0.02
N GLY A 31 4.36 0.93 -0.47
CA GLY A 31 3.72 1.02 -1.78
C GLY A 31 2.26 1.34 -1.67
N ASN A 32 1.49 0.98 -2.67
CA ASN A 32 0.09 1.39 -2.76
C ASN A 32 -0.82 0.27 -3.24
N ALA A 33 -2.06 0.33 -2.80
CA ALA A 33 -3.08 -0.58 -3.31
C ALA A 33 -3.28 -0.33 -4.80
N ALA A 34 -3.59 -1.36 -5.53
CA ALA A 34 -3.78 -1.27 -6.97
C ALA A 34 -5.05 -2.00 -7.37
N GLN A 35 -5.52 -1.73 -8.57
CA GLN A 35 -6.64 -2.46 -9.12
C GLN A 35 -6.12 -3.80 -9.60
N PRO A 36 -6.84 -4.90 -9.33
CA PRO A 36 -6.37 -6.20 -9.81
C PRO A 36 -6.17 -6.24 -11.33
N SER A 37 -6.94 -5.45 -12.07
CA SER A 37 -6.80 -5.45 -13.52
C SER A 37 -5.49 -4.80 -13.98
N ALA A 38 -4.82 -4.07 -13.12
CA ALA A 38 -3.55 -3.44 -13.46
C ALA A 38 -2.37 -4.37 -13.21
N ALA A 39 -2.60 -5.54 -12.65
CA ALA A 39 -1.50 -6.41 -12.24
C ALA A 39 -0.76 -6.99 -13.43
N GLN A 40 0.53 -7.10 -13.29
CA GLN A 40 1.38 -7.67 -14.31
C GLN A 40 1.46 -9.17 -14.17
N ARG A 41 1.21 -9.69 -13.00
CA ARG A 41 1.12 -11.13 -12.80
C ARG A 41 0.32 -11.43 -11.53
N THR A 42 -0.04 -12.68 -11.37
CA THR A 42 -0.85 -13.13 -10.26
C THR A 42 -0.07 -14.15 -9.44
N ILE A 43 -0.14 -14.02 -8.13
CA ILE A 43 0.44 -14.99 -7.23
C ILE A 43 -0.69 -15.59 -6.42
N VAL A 44 -0.77 -16.91 -6.43
CA VAL A 44 -1.76 -17.62 -5.61
C VAL A 44 -1.06 -18.03 -4.32
N ILE A 45 -1.64 -17.63 -3.21
CA ILE A 45 -1.09 -17.96 -1.90
C ILE A 45 -1.86 -19.13 -1.33
N ASP A 46 -1.18 -20.19 -1.02
CA ASP A 46 -1.80 -21.39 -0.45
C ASP A 46 -1.05 -21.77 0.81
N ASN A 47 -1.38 -22.91 1.39
CA ASN A 47 -0.78 -23.31 2.65
C ASN A 47 0.68 -23.75 2.52
N LYS A 48 1.19 -23.85 1.30
CA LYS A 48 2.58 -24.19 1.09
C LYS A 48 3.44 -22.96 0.83
N THR A 49 2.83 -21.84 0.63
CA THR A 49 3.57 -20.61 0.35
C THR A 49 4.29 -20.15 1.60
N LYS A 50 5.61 -20.05 1.54
CA LYS A 50 6.40 -19.69 2.70
C LYS A 50 6.90 -18.26 2.67
N TRP A 51 7.10 -17.71 1.49
CA TRP A 51 7.45 -16.31 1.32
C TRP A 51 7.09 -15.93 -0.11
N ILE A 52 7.14 -14.65 -0.41
CA ILE A 52 6.82 -14.13 -1.72
C ILE A 52 7.96 -13.25 -2.18
N THR A 53 8.31 -13.32 -3.45
CA THR A 53 9.33 -12.47 -4.04
C THR A 53 8.71 -11.67 -5.17
N VAL A 54 8.91 -10.36 -5.14
CA VAL A 54 8.41 -9.47 -6.18
C VAL A 54 9.53 -8.51 -6.56
N GLU A 55 9.32 -7.75 -7.61
CA GLU A 55 10.30 -6.73 -8.03
C GLU A 55 9.76 -5.35 -7.74
N HIS A 56 10.64 -4.43 -7.49
CA HIS A 56 10.27 -3.04 -7.25
C HIS A 56 9.50 -2.50 -8.46
N ASP A 57 8.45 -1.75 -8.18
CA ASP A 57 7.52 -1.18 -9.16
C ASP A 57 6.57 -2.19 -9.79
N GLU A 58 6.63 -3.44 -9.39
CA GLU A 58 5.73 -4.45 -9.93
C GLU A 58 4.34 -4.31 -9.32
N VAL A 59 3.31 -4.54 -10.11
CA VAL A 59 1.94 -4.61 -9.62
C VAL A 59 1.53 -6.07 -9.63
N ILE A 60 1.22 -6.60 -8.45
CA ILE A 60 0.93 -8.01 -8.28
C ILE A 60 -0.50 -8.19 -7.79
N ARG A 61 -1.20 -9.14 -8.39
CA ARG A 61 -2.51 -9.53 -7.93
C ARG A 61 -2.33 -10.77 -7.08
N PHE A 62 -2.93 -10.78 -5.91
CA PHE A 62 -2.85 -11.93 -5.02
C PHE A 62 -4.21 -12.58 -4.87
N LEU A 63 -4.22 -13.91 -4.90
CA LEU A 63 -5.41 -14.68 -4.61
C LEU A 63 -5.10 -15.49 -3.38
N SER A 64 -5.84 -15.27 -2.32
CA SER A 64 -5.59 -15.95 -1.06
C SER A 64 -6.87 -16.10 -0.27
N ASN A 65 -7.16 -17.30 0.17
CA ASN A 65 -8.28 -17.57 1.07
C ASN A 65 -9.60 -17.03 0.52
N GLY A 66 -9.81 -17.18 -0.78
CA GLY A 66 -11.04 -16.72 -1.42
C GLY A 66 -11.11 -15.23 -1.66
N GLN A 67 -10.05 -14.51 -1.35
CA GLN A 67 -10.02 -13.07 -1.55
C GLN A 67 -9.01 -12.69 -2.61
N GLU A 68 -9.25 -11.55 -3.24
CA GLU A 68 -8.36 -11.03 -4.26
C GLU A 68 -7.95 -9.62 -3.89
N PHE A 69 -6.70 -9.31 -4.01
CA PHE A 69 -6.23 -7.94 -3.82
C PHE A 69 -4.99 -7.73 -4.67
N ALA A 70 -4.64 -6.48 -4.92
CA ALA A 70 -3.45 -6.17 -5.70
C ALA A 70 -2.67 -5.05 -5.03
N TRP A 71 -1.38 -5.07 -5.23
CA TRP A 71 -0.49 -4.10 -4.59
C TRP A 71 0.61 -3.69 -5.54
N THR A 72 0.96 -2.40 -5.52
CA THR A 72 2.08 -1.87 -6.29
C THR A 72 3.26 -1.73 -5.35
N PHE A 73 4.33 -2.43 -5.64
CA PHE A 73 5.50 -2.49 -4.76
C PHE A 73 6.47 -1.36 -5.07
N LYS A 74 6.06 -0.12 -4.80
CA LYS A 74 6.90 1.02 -5.05
C LYS A 74 7.57 1.57 -3.83
N GLY A 75 7.40 0.97 -2.70
CA GLY A 75 7.94 1.49 -1.47
C GLY A 75 9.44 1.28 -1.34
N MET A 76 10.00 1.85 -0.31
CA MET A 76 11.42 1.74 -0.07
C MET A 76 11.82 0.49 0.69
N SER A 77 10.87 -0.19 1.32
CA SER A 77 11.20 -1.38 2.10
C SER A 77 11.58 -2.54 1.21
N SER A 78 12.63 -3.23 1.54
CA SER A 78 13.05 -4.39 0.77
C SER A 78 12.35 -5.67 1.24
N SER A 79 11.71 -5.63 2.38
CA SER A 79 10.88 -6.77 2.82
C SER A 79 9.92 -6.32 3.90
N PHE A 80 8.79 -6.96 3.99
CA PHE A 80 7.81 -6.71 5.03
C PHE A 80 6.80 -7.85 5.06
N ASP A 81 6.01 -7.90 6.12
CA ASP A 81 4.95 -8.90 6.22
C ASP A 81 3.79 -8.45 5.34
N LEU A 82 3.36 -9.30 4.43
CA LEU A 82 2.29 -8.96 3.51
C LEU A 82 0.99 -8.62 4.24
N ASN A 83 0.83 -9.07 5.46
CA ASN A 83 -0.34 -8.70 6.26
C ASN A 83 -0.45 -7.21 6.48
N LYS A 84 0.62 -6.48 6.34
CA LYS A 84 0.55 -5.03 6.53
C LYS A 84 -0.25 -4.36 5.43
N VAL A 85 -0.39 -4.99 4.31
CA VAL A 85 -1.10 -4.39 3.17
C VAL A 85 -2.28 -5.23 2.70
N ALA A 86 -2.39 -6.47 3.13
CA ALA A 86 -3.48 -7.33 2.70
C ALA A 86 -4.77 -6.99 3.42
N PRO A 87 -5.92 -7.23 2.80
CA PRO A 87 -7.19 -7.03 3.49
C PRO A 87 -7.32 -7.98 4.67
N ALA A 88 -8.13 -7.61 5.63
CA ALA A 88 -8.36 -8.46 6.79
C ALA A 88 -8.87 -9.82 6.36
N GLY A 89 -8.31 -10.84 6.92
CA GLY A 89 -8.75 -12.21 6.62
C GLY A 89 -8.17 -12.82 5.36
N ALA A 90 -7.39 -12.07 4.60
CA ALA A 90 -6.81 -12.63 3.38
C ALA A 90 -5.69 -13.61 3.67
N LEU A 91 -4.96 -13.39 4.76
CA LEU A 91 -3.85 -14.26 5.12
C LEU A 91 -4.11 -14.87 6.48
N ASP A 92 -3.73 -16.12 6.66
CA ASP A 92 -3.94 -16.82 7.92
C ASP A 92 -2.65 -16.93 8.73
N ARG A 93 -1.59 -16.31 8.30
CA ARG A 93 -0.31 -16.37 9.00
C ARG A 93 0.57 -15.23 8.53
N ALA A 94 1.68 -15.04 9.19
CA ALA A 94 2.66 -14.07 8.75
C ALA A 94 3.30 -14.57 7.45
N LEU A 95 3.45 -13.71 6.47
CA LEU A 95 3.99 -14.11 5.20
C LEU A 95 4.87 -12.97 4.68
N LYS A 96 6.16 -13.20 4.67
CA LYS A 96 7.09 -12.15 4.28
C LYS A 96 7.18 -12.00 2.77
N VAL A 97 7.17 -10.76 2.31
CA VAL A 97 7.39 -10.48 0.91
C VAL A 97 8.74 -9.79 0.79
N TYR A 98 9.53 -10.21 -0.18
CA TYR A 98 10.83 -9.62 -0.49
C TYR A 98 10.71 -8.84 -1.78
N VAL A 99 11.18 -7.60 -1.77
CA VAL A 99 11.09 -6.71 -2.93
C VAL A 99 12.48 -6.52 -3.48
N TRP A 100 12.73 -7.06 -4.64
CA TRP A 100 14.04 -7.01 -5.26
C TRP A 100 14.10 -5.84 -6.25
N PRO A 101 15.27 -5.28 -6.48
CA PRO A 101 15.38 -4.26 -7.53
C PRO A 101 15.00 -4.86 -8.87
N ASN A 102 14.31 -4.12 -9.70
CA ASN A 102 14.00 -4.64 -11.01
C ASN A 102 15.14 -4.31 -11.98
N ALA A 103 15.11 -4.93 -13.13
CA ALA A 103 16.18 -4.76 -14.09
C ALA A 103 16.34 -3.31 -14.54
N ARG A 104 15.26 -2.56 -14.58
CA ARG A 104 15.32 -1.18 -14.97
C ARG A 104 16.04 -0.34 -13.94
N ASP A 105 15.81 -0.60 -12.67
CA ASP A 105 16.47 0.12 -11.60
C ASP A 105 17.96 -0.12 -11.66
N LEU A 106 18.37 -1.33 -11.96
CA LEU A 106 19.78 -1.66 -12.03
C LEU A 106 20.43 -1.03 -13.27
N ALA A 107 19.72 -0.98 -14.35
CA ALA A 107 20.25 -0.39 -15.56
C ALA A 107 20.48 1.11 -15.39
N ASP A 108 19.61 1.77 -14.68
CA ASP A 108 19.75 3.19 -14.47
C ASP A 108 20.96 3.56 -13.65
N LYS A 109 21.49 2.63 -12.91
CA LYS A 109 22.63 2.93 -12.12
C LYS A 109 23.88 2.73 -12.87
N GLY A 110 23.81 2.12 -13.94
CA GLY A 110 24.94 1.80 -14.73
C GLY A 110 25.62 2.92 -15.28
#